data_20eacb12331ce73cac11fbe9d292aae8
#
_entry.id   20eacb12331ce73cac11fbe9d292aae8
#
_cell.length_a   1.000
_cell.length_b   1.000
_cell.length_c   1.000
_cell.angle_alpha   90.00
_cell.angle_beta   90.00
_cell.angle_gamma   90.00
#
_symmetry.space_group_name_H-M   'P 1'
#
loop_
_entity.id
_entity.type
_entity.pdbx_description
1 polymer ?
#
loop_
_entity_poly.entity_id
_entity_poly.type
_entity_poly.pdbx_seq_one_letter_code
_entity_poly.pdbx_strand_id
1 'polypeptide(L)'
;MISERVYDIMYTISFACKNEIVCFIECRMELIMEQPILDGLIKYKTEGCYPWHMPGHKGRLNTIFPDLVENPFLIDVTEVGDLDEFHHPEGMIRTALDRTANIYGANKSYYLVNGSTCGILAAVSAVCKPGDSLIIARNCHKSVYNAIRLLNLKPVYIMPEWNDTLEMFGGIDCNTVKKTIKEHPKAKGILIVSPTYEGVVSDIERIAKIAHRYNMPLIVDEAHGAHFEFMANVNETISTTDYRKVPDPAIRLGADIVVESLHKTLPAMTQCAVLHENSQLVDQKRLEEFLSVYQTTSPSYVFMASMEACIEKMNHERDGLFIVYKEMLAEYRKRFSQLKHIHLVEETDFKKNSACGYDDGKLVFSVKNCGMMQGEDRIPLNGVMLGKILEQEYGQMMEMAGGSYVIAMTSAADSREAFESLYQAVEAIDGQLTDLEEMTDNILYSRLPEKKMEIAEAKDKNVVEVPLAEADGGISGEYIYIYPPGIPIVTPGEVLSGETLYEIRKAVDKGLNVKGVLQKEELYVSVVRTEHKKERILARKRFRYKK
;
A
#
# COMPACT_ATOMS: atom_id res chain seq x y z
N MET A 1 12.59 8.93 -47.37
CA MET A 1 12.14 7.81 -48.25
C MET A 1 11.96 6.46 -47.51
N ILE A 2 12.31 6.31 -46.25
CA ILE A 2 12.03 5.09 -45.48
C ILE A 2 10.79 5.28 -44.55
N SER A 3 10.42 6.51 -44.21
CA SER A 3 9.30 6.80 -43.31
C SER A 3 7.90 6.68 -43.96
N GLU A 4 7.78 6.96 -45.22
CA GLU A 4 6.47 6.90 -45.91
C GLU A 4 5.99 5.48 -46.23
N ARG A 5 6.90 4.53 -46.47
CA ARG A 5 6.54 3.13 -46.71
C ARG A 5 6.00 2.40 -45.46
N VAL A 6 6.32 2.89 -44.28
CA VAL A 6 5.84 2.28 -43.01
C VAL A 6 4.41 2.69 -42.70
N TYR A 7 4.00 3.91 -43.09
CA TYR A 7 2.63 4.39 -42.89
C TYR A 7 1.62 3.73 -43.85
N ASP A 8 2.00 3.49 -45.11
CA ASP A 8 1.12 2.84 -46.10
C ASP A 8 0.87 1.35 -45.78
N ILE A 9 1.79 0.68 -45.13
CA ILE A 9 1.60 -0.72 -44.69
C ILE A 9 0.63 -0.81 -43.51
N MET A 10 0.56 0.19 -42.63
CA MET A 10 -0.36 0.19 -41.48
C MET A 10 -1.83 0.41 -41.87
N TYR A 11 -2.13 1.08 -43.00
CA TYR A 11 -3.50 1.35 -43.45
C TYR A 11 -4.15 0.21 -44.25
N THR A 12 -3.36 -0.67 -44.83
CA THR A 12 -3.85 -1.74 -45.72
C THR A 12 -4.23 -3.03 -44.97
N ILE A 13 -3.90 -3.19 -43.70
CA ILE A 13 -4.08 -4.43 -42.91
C ILE A 13 -5.30 -4.40 -41.96
N SER A 14 -6.14 -3.38 -42.07
CA SER A 14 -7.32 -3.23 -41.16
C SER A 14 -8.48 -4.22 -41.45
N PHE A 15 -8.39 -5.17 -42.36
CA PHE A 15 -9.55 -5.95 -42.82
C PHE A 15 -9.36 -7.46 -43.02
N ALA A 16 -8.44 -8.14 -42.33
CA ALA A 16 -8.36 -9.59 -42.46
C ALA A 16 -7.92 -10.30 -41.16
N CYS A 17 -8.78 -11.17 -40.66
CA CYS A 17 -8.59 -12.33 -39.80
C CYS A 17 -7.82 -12.22 -38.45
N LYS A 18 -8.51 -12.60 -37.38
CA LYS A 18 -8.00 -12.72 -35.98
C LYS A 18 -6.75 -13.62 -35.84
N ASN A 19 -6.49 -14.54 -36.74
CA ASN A 19 -5.31 -15.43 -36.71
C ASN A 19 -4.04 -14.78 -37.28
N GLU A 20 -4.14 -13.72 -38.07
CA GLU A 20 -2.98 -13.02 -38.65
C GLU A 20 -2.35 -12.01 -37.65
N ILE A 21 -3.13 -11.56 -36.66
CA ILE A 21 -2.61 -10.63 -35.62
C ILE A 21 -1.58 -11.32 -34.73
N VAL A 22 -1.76 -12.58 -34.41
CA VAL A 22 -0.80 -13.36 -33.58
C VAL A 22 0.50 -13.58 -34.38
N CYS A 23 0.40 -13.94 -35.67
CA CYS A 23 1.57 -14.12 -36.51
C CYS A 23 2.30 -12.80 -36.78
N PHE A 24 1.58 -11.66 -36.84
CA PHE A 24 2.17 -10.34 -37.02
C PHE A 24 2.91 -9.82 -35.77
N ILE A 25 2.44 -10.19 -34.60
CA ILE A 25 3.10 -9.90 -33.33
C ILE A 25 4.39 -10.74 -33.22
N GLU A 26 4.34 -12.02 -33.56
CA GLU A 26 5.53 -12.90 -33.53
C GLU A 26 6.60 -12.47 -34.58
N CYS A 27 6.20 -12.10 -35.78
CA CYS A 27 7.13 -11.63 -36.82
C CYS A 27 7.73 -10.23 -36.55
N ARG A 28 7.05 -9.39 -35.75
CA ARG A 28 7.56 -8.08 -35.35
C ARG A 28 8.57 -8.16 -34.21
N MET A 29 8.58 -9.25 -33.44
CA MET A 29 9.54 -9.46 -32.34
C MET A 29 10.99 -9.67 -32.82
N GLU A 30 11.22 -10.03 -34.10
CA GLU A 30 12.57 -10.24 -34.65
C GLU A 30 13.28 -8.95 -35.13
N LEU A 31 12.62 -7.78 -35.17
CA LEU A 31 13.16 -6.55 -35.77
C LEU A 31 13.13 -5.30 -34.89
N ILE A 32 12.81 -5.41 -33.59
CA ILE A 32 12.63 -4.24 -32.72
C ILE A 32 13.74 -4.24 -31.65
N MET A 33 14.35 -3.06 -31.46
CA MET A 33 15.20 -2.78 -30.31
C MET A 33 14.54 -3.33 -29.04
N GLU A 34 15.29 -4.08 -28.24
CA GLU A 34 14.82 -4.61 -26.96
C GLU A 34 14.17 -3.48 -26.13
N GLN A 35 12.87 -3.59 -25.91
CA GLN A 35 12.10 -2.66 -25.08
C GLN A 35 11.51 -3.42 -23.89
N PRO A 36 12.35 -3.84 -22.91
CA PRO A 36 11.97 -4.82 -21.89
C PRO A 36 10.77 -4.38 -21.05
N ILE A 37 10.55 -3.08 -20.87
CA ILE A 37 9.36 -2.57 -20.16
C ILE A 37 8.10 -2.75 -21.02
N LEU A 38 8.12 -2.32 -22.26
CA LEU A 38 6.96 -2.43 -23.17
C LEU A 38 6.62 -3.89 -23.44
N ASP A 39 7.64 -4.70 -23.72
CA ASP A 39 7.48 -6.14 -23.98
C ASP A 39 6.90 -6.86 -22.75
N GLY A 40 7.38 -6.51 -21.53
CA GLY A 40 6.84 -7.00 -20.27
C GLY A 40 5.37 -6.61 -20.04
N LEU A 41 4.98 -5.38 -20.39
CA LEU A 41 3.59 -4.92 -20.28
C LEU A 41 2.66 -5.59 -21.29
N ILE A 42 3.13 -5.80 -22.53
CA ILE A 42 2.40 -6.54 -23.57
C ILE A 42 2.17 -7.98 -23.10
N LYS A 43 3.23 -8.65 -22.62
CA LYS A 43 3.14 -10.00 -22.06
C LYS A 43 2.13 -10.07 -20.93
N TYR A 44 2.25 -9.22 -19.91
CA TYR A 44 1.31 -9.11 -18.79
C TYR A 44 -0.15 -9.00 -19.28
N LYS A 45 -0.40 -8.13 -20.28
CA LYS A 45 -1.75 -7.94 -20.82
C LYS A 45 -2.27 -9.17 -21.57
N THR A 46 -1.40 -9.93 -22.22
CA THR A 46 -1.76 -11.13 -23.00
C THR A 46 -1.89 -12.39 -22.17
N GLU A 47 -1.27 -12.47 -20.99
CA GLU A 47 -1.39 -13.61 -20.08
C GLU A 47 -2.80 -13.79 -19.51
N GLY A 48 -3.62 -12.75 -19.51
CA GLY A 48 -5.07 -12.85 -19.28
C GLY A 48 -5.52 -13.07 -17.83
N CYS A 49 -4.61 -12.96 -16.84
CA CYS A 49 -4.99 -13.04 -15.43
C CYS A 49 -5.89 -11.88 -15.01
N TYR A 50 -6.90 -12.16 -14.19
CA TYR A 50 -7.73 -11.11 -13.62
C TYR A 50 -7.01 -10.40 -12.47
N PRO A 51 -6.91 -9.04 -12.51
CA PRO A 51 -6.10 -8.28 -11.56
C PRO A 51 -6.87 -7.93 -10.28
N TRP A 52 -6.78 -8.76 -9.25
CA TRP A 52 -7.27 -8.46 -7.90
C TRP A 52 -6.31 -7.55 -7.13
N HIS A 53 -5.66 -6.64 -7.86
CA HIS A 53 -4.70 -5.67 -7.35
C HIS A 53 -4.98 -4.28 -7.93
N MET A 54 -4.30 -3.26 -7.39
CA MET A 54 -4.33 -1.93 -8.00
C MET A 54 -3.79 -1.95 -9.45
N PRO A 55 -4.18 -1.03 -10.34
CA PRO A 55 -5.03 0.12 -10.08
C PRO A 55 -6.53 -0.24 -10.11
N GLY A 56 -7.33 0.58 -9.38
CA GLY A 56 -8.76 0.37 -9.22
C GLY A 56 -9.60 0.42 -10.48
N HIS A 57 -9.10 0.99 -11.60
CA HIS A 57 -9.79 0.98 -12.90
C HIS A 57 -9.81 -0.39 -13.58
N LYS A 58 -9.05 -1.37 -13.11
CA LYS A 58 -9.01 -2.76 -13.60
C LYS A 58 -8.81 -2.90 -15.12
N GLY A 59 -8.21 -1.92 -15.78
CA GLY A 59 -8.07 -1.87 -17.23
C GLY A 59 -9.38 -1.61 -18.01
N ARG A 60 -10.43 -1.14 -17.32
CA ARG A 60 -11.77 -0.86 -17.86
C ARG A 60 -12.06 0.64 -17.95
N LEU A 61 -11.07 1.43 -18.31
CA LEU A 61 -11.16 2.88 -18.35
C LEU A 61 -12.37 3.37 -19.18
N ASN A 62 -12.62 2.76 -20.32
CA ASN A 62 -13.73 3.12 -21.21
C ASN A 62 -15.12 2.92 -20.58
N THR A 63 -15.25 1.99 -19.62
CA THR A 63 -16.51 1.76 -18.91
C THR A 63 -16.80 2.85 -17.89
N ILE A 64 -15.76 3.39 -17.24
CA ILE A 64 -15.88 4.38 -16.16
C ILE A 64 -15.74 5.80 -16.70
N PHE A 65 -14.93 5.99 -17.74
CA PHE A 65 -14.68 7.28 -18.41
C PHE A 65 -14.95 7.19 -19.90
N PRO A 66 -16.24 7.04 -20.33
CA PRO A 66 -16.58 6.93 -21.74
C PRO A 66 -16.15 8.16 -22.56
N ASP A 67 -16.09 9.32 -21.92
CA ASP A 67 -15.74 10.59 -22.56
C ASP A 67 -14.26 10.95 -22.43
N LEU A 68 -13.46 10.11 -21.75
CA LEU A 68 -12.02 10.35 -21.64
C LEU A 68 -11.36 10.17 -23.00
N VAL A 69 -10.44 11.06 -23.34
CA VAL A 69 -9.68 11.06 -24.58
C VAL A 69 -9.03 9.69 -24.81
N GLU A 70 -9.35 9.03 -25.94
CA GLU A 70 -8.81 7.71 -26.29
C GLU A 70 -7.28 7.71 -26.40
N ASN A 71 -6.71 8.83 -26.86
CA ASN A 71 -5.27 9.03 -26.97
C ASN A 71 -4.83 10.13 -25.98
N PRO A 72 -4.20 9.77 -24.86
CA PRO A 72 -3.79 10.73 -23.85
C PRO A 72 -2.72 11.73 -24.34
N PHE A 73 -1.98 11.43 -25.41
CA PHE A 73 -1.01 12.38 -25.99
C PHE A 73 -1.67 13.65 -26.54
N LEU A 74 -2.98 13.64 -26.84
CA LEU A 74 -3.69 14.83 -27.30
C LEU A 74 -3.90 15.89 -26.20
N ILE A 75 -3.84 15.50 -24.94
CA ILE A 75 -3.98 16.37 -23.77
C ILE A 75 -2.71 16.38 -22.90
N ASP A 76 -1.62 15.76 -23.34
CA ASP A 76 -0.33 15.78 -22.65
C ASP A 76 0.41 17.07 -23.03
N VAL A 77 0.20 18.08 -22.22
CA VAL A 77 0.72 19.43 -22.40
C VAL A 77 1.43 19.89 -21.12
N THR A 78 2.09 21.04 -21.20
CA THR A 78 2.68 21.71 -20.03
C THR A 78 1.92 23.02 -19.74
N GLU A 79 2.35 23.77 -18.73
CA GLU A 79 1.83 25.07 -18.32
C GLU A 79 2.10 26.14 -19.40
N VAL A 80 1.21 26.24 -20.40
CA VAL A 80 1.35 27.17 -21.55
C VAL A 80 0.03 27.90 -21.82
N GLY A 81 0.14 29.11 -22.31
CA GLY A 81 -1.01 29.96 -22.69
C GLY A 81 -1.93 30.22 -21.48
N ASP A 82 -3.22 29.89 -21.66
CA ASP A 82 -4.25 30.07 -20.62
C ASP A 82 -4.39 28.86 -19.70
N LEU A 83 -3.47 27.87 -19.77
CA LEU A 83 -3.42 26.76 -18.83
C LEU A 83 -2.85 27.24 -17.51
N ASP A 84 -3.46 26.78 -16.40
CA ASP A 84 -3.18 27.21 -15.04
C ASP A 84 -1.84 26.68 -14.53
N GLU A 85 -1.19 27.41 -13.62
CA GLU A 85 0.04 26.97 -12.97
C GLU A 85 -0.25 26.05 -11.78
N PHE A 86 0.35 24.87 -11.75
CA PHE A 86 0.05 23.84 -10.76
C PHE A 86 0.37 24.24 -9.31
N HIS A 87 1.50 24.93 -9.09
CA HIS A 87 1.95 25.32 -7.77
C HIS A 87 1.34 26.64 -7.26
N HIS A 88 0.79 27.46 -8.19
CA HIS A 88 0.08 28.70 -7.88
C HIS A 88 -1.23 28.79 -8.68
N PRO A 89 -2.17 27.85 -8.44
CA PRO A 89 -3.38 27.73 -9.25
C PRO A 89 -4.33 28.90 -9.02
N GLU A 90 -4.75 29.56 -10.10
CA GLU A 90 -5.71 30.67 -10.09
C GLU A 90 -6.90 30.42 -11.03
N GLY A 91 -6.80 29.46 -11.96
CA GLY A 91 -7.75 29.15 -13.01
C GLY A 91 -8.45 27.79 -12.85
N MET A 92 -8.32 26.92 -13.86
CA MET A 92 -9.01 25.64 -13.92
C MET A 92 -8.55 24.67 -12.84
N ILE A 93 -7.25 24.62 -12.54
CA ILE A 93 -6.71 23.76 -11.48
C ILE A 93 -7.27 24.21 -10.12
N ARG A 94 -7.30 25.52 -9.86
CA ARG A 94 -7.90 26.06 -8.63
C ARG A 94 -9.36 25.64 -8.50
N THR A 95 -10.13 25.76 -9.58
CA THR A 95 -11.55 25.38 -9.58
C THR A 95 -11.73 23.88 -9.28
N ALA A 96 -10.90 23.01 -9.88
CA ALA A 96 -10.93 21.57 -9.64
C ALA A 96 -10.56 21.21 -8.18
N LEU A 97 -9.54 21.87 -7.62
CA LEU A 97 -9.13 21.67 -6.22
C LEU A 97 -10.21 22.12 -5.22
N ASP A 98 -10.86 23.28 -5.47
CA ASP A 98 -11.94 23.78 -4.61
C ASP A 98 -13.17 22.86 -4.66
N ARG A 99 -13.52 22.30 -5.84
CA ARG A 99 -14.56 21.28 -5.97
C ARG A 99 -14.21 20.01 -5.20
N THR A 100 -13.00 19.52 -5.38
CA THR A 100 -12.50 18.35 -4.65
C THR A 100 -12.58 18.56 -3.14
N ALA A 101 -12.13 19.72 -2.63
CA ALA A 101 -12.24 20.06 -1.21
C ALA A 101 -13.70 20.05 -0.72
N ASN A 102 -14.62 20.61 -1.49
CA ASN A 102 -16.04 20.60 -1.16
C ASN A 102 -16.63 19.19 -1.11
N ILE A 103 -16.28 18.31 -2.04
CA ILE A 103 -16.76 16.93 -2.09
C ILE A 103 -16.31 16.18 -0.83
N TYR A 104 -15.04 16.26 -0.46
CA TYR A 104 -14.49 15.60 0.71
C TYR A 104 -14.78 16.31 2.05
N GLY A 105 -15.31 17.53 2.02
CA GLY A 105 -15.55 18.35 3.22
C GLY A 105 -14.27 18.84 3.87
N ALA A 106 -13.22 19.03 3.09
CA ALA A 106 -11.93 19.59 3.50
C ALA A 106 -11.89 21.12 3.35
N ASN A 107 -11.06 21.80 4.12
CA ASN A 107 -10.79 23.23 3.93
C ASN A 107 -10.02 23.47 2.62
N LYS A 108 -9.05 22.58 2.32
CA LYS A 108 -8.29 22.59 1.08
C LYS A 108 -7.94 21.16 0.62
N SER A 109 -7.84 21.01 -0.69
CA SER A 109 -7.35 19.79 -1.32
C SER A 109 -6.24 20.13 -2.30
N TYR A 110 -5.31 19.18 -2.48
CA TYR A 110 -4.16 19.34 -3.38
C TYR A 110 -3.99 18.07 -4.18
N TYR A 111 -3.93 18.17 -5.50
CA TYR A 111 -3.59 17.04 -6.36
C TYR A 111 -2.12 16.67 -6.21
N LEU A 112 -1.84 15.38 -6.24
CA LEU A 112 -0.51 14.81 -6.06
C LEU A 112 -0.14 14.03 -7.32
N VAL A 113 0.60 14.67 -8.23
CA VAL A 113 1.07 14.04 -9.49
C VAL A 113 2.31 13.15 -9.26
N ASN A 114 2.95 13.23 -8.10
CA ASN A 114 4.06 12.38 -7.68
C ASN A 114 3.64 11.31 -6.65
N GLY A 115 2.33 10.98 -6.63
CA GLY A 115 1.76 9.94 -5.76
C GLY A 115 1.61 10.37 -4.30
N SER A 116 0.94 9.56 -3.50
CA SER A 116 0.79 9.80 -2.05
C SER A 116 2.14 9.93 -1.31
N THR A 117 3.22 9.38 -1.89
CA THR A 117 4.57 9.53 -1.33
C THR A 117 4.96 11.00 -1.15
N CYS A 118 4.77 11.86 -2.17
CA CYS A 118 5.10 13.28 -2.05
C CYS A 118 4.19 14.00 -1.04
N GLY A 119 2.91 13.62 -0.96
CA GLY A 119 1.97 14.15 0.03
C GLY A 119 2.39 13.81 1.47
N ILE A 120 2.81 12.59 1.74
CA ILE A 120 3.33 12.18 3.06
C ILE A 120 4.61 12.93 3.40
N LEU A 121 5.54 13.08 2.45
CA LEU A 121 6.76 13.87 2.65
C LEU A 121 6.44 15.33 2.97
N ALA A 122 5.52 15.95 2.24
CA ALA A 122 5.08 17.32 2.45
C ALA A 122 4.36 17.49 3.79
N ALA A 123 3.43 16.60 4.14
CA ALA A 123 2.71 16.61 5.41
C ALA A 123 3.66 16.56 6.62
N VAL A 124 4.60 15.61 6.61
CA VAL A 124 5.60 15.50 7.69
C VAL A 124 6.51 16.72 7.74
N SER A 125 6.93 17.27 6.58
CA SER A 125 7.79 18.45 6.50
C SER A 125 7.08 19.73 6.94
N ALA A 126 5.76 19.80 6.74
CA ALA A 126 4.96 20.93 7.23
C ALA A 126 4.86 20.93 8.76
N VAL A 127 4.70 19.77 9.37
CA VAL A 127 4.52 19.59 10.83
C VAL A 127 5.84 19.61 11.59
N CYS A 128 6.92 19.04 11.02
CA CYS A 128 8.20 18.87 11.70
C CYS A 128 9.31 19.76 11.13
N LYS A 129 10.27 20.11 11.98
CA LYS A 129 11.57 20.68 11.61
C LYS A 129 12.67 19.63 11.77
N PRO A 130 13.82 19.78 11.11
CA PRO A 130 14.95 18.86 11.30
C PRO A 130 15.29 18.63 12.78
N GLY A 131 15.39 17.37 13.17
CA GLY A 131 15.69 16.94 14.54
C GLY A 131 14.51 16.84 15.50
N ASP A 132 13.31 17.22 15.08
CA ASP A 132 12.09 17.08 15.88
C ASP A 132 11.71 15.58 16.10
N SER A 133 10.83 15.35 17.09
CA SER A 133 10.23 14.04 17.31
C SER A 133 8.85 13.96 16.67
N LEU A 134 8.53 12.83 16.05
CA LEU A 134 7.23 12.51 15.47
C LEU A 134 6.74 11.16 16.00
N ILE A 135 5.50 11.11 16.47
CA ILE A 135 4.86 9.85 16.85
C ILE A 135 4.34 9.19 15.59
N ILE A 136 4.72 7.95 15.33
CA ILE A 136 4.29 7.22 14.14
C ILE A 136 3.85 5.79 14.47
N ALA A 137 2.89 5.29 13.72
CA ALA A 137 2.56 3.87 13.74
C ALA A 137 3.71 3.05 13.11
N ARG A 138 4.08 1.92 13.73
CA ARG A 138 5.18 1.07 13.23
C ARG A 138 4.91 0.50 11.83
N ASN A 139 3.66 0.25 11.50
CA ASN A 139 3.21 -0.27 10.21
C ASN A 139 3.07 0.80 9.10
N CYS A 140 3.65 2.00 9.29
CA CYS A 140 3.65 3.04 8.28
C CYS A 140 4.38 2.60 6.99
N HIS A 141 3.89 3.14 5.88
CA HIS A 141 4.53 2.97 4.58
C HIS A 141 5.95 3.57 4.57
N LYS A 142 6.81 3.04 3.69
CA LYS A 142 8.21 3.48 3.50
C LYS A 142 8.38 5.00 3.32
N SER A 143 7.39 5.70 2.75
CA SER A 143 7.41 7.17 2.58
C SER A 143 7.58 7.92 3.89
N VAL A 144 6.97 7.43 4.98
CA VAL A 144 7.11 8.02 6.33
C VAL A 144 8.54 7.88 6.83
N TYR A 145 9.14 6.72 6.67
CA TYR A 145 10.54 6.47 7.04
C TYR A 145 11.52 7.29 6.18
N ASN A 146 11.17 7.55 4.92
CA ASN A 146 11.94 8.47 4.07
C ASN A 146 11.89 9.91 4.61
N ALA A 147 10.71 10.40 5.02
CA ALA A 147 10.58 11.72 5.66
C ALA A 147 11.42 11.82 6.96
N ILE A 148 11.38 10.77 7.79
CA ILE A 148 12.18 10.68 9.02
C ILE A 148 13.67 10.82 8.70
N ARG A 149 14.16 10.12 7.68
CA ARG A 149 15.55 10.19 7.27
C ARG A 149 15.92 11.57 6.73
N LEU A 150 15.10 12.12 5.82
CA LEU A 150 15.37 13.41 5.16
C LEU A 150 15.45 14.56 6.16
N LEU A 151 14.59 14.56 7.17
CA LEU A 151 14.52 15.60 8.20
C LEU A 151 15.30 15.23 9.47
N ASN A 152 16.02 14.12 9.48
CA ASN A 152 16.71 13.62 10.69
C ASN A 152 15.78 13.60 11.91
N LEU A 153 14.53 13.14 11.75
CA LEU A 153 13.56 13.08 12.84
C LEU A 153 13.87 11.96 13.82
N LYS A 154 13.33 12.11 15.03
CA LYS A 154 13.37 11.10 16.09
C LYS A 154 12.00 10.40 16.16
N PRO A 155 11.83 9.23 15.52
CA PRO A 155 10.56 8.53 15.55
C PRO A 155 10.27 7.97 16.95
N VAL A 156 9.03 8.18 17.38
CA VAL A 156 8.44 7.55 18.55
C VAL A 156 7.37 6.58 18.02
N TYR A 157 7.59 5.29 18.21
CA TYR A 157 6.72 4.27 17.61
C TYR A 157 5.50 3.95 18.48
N ILE A 158 4.34 3.84 17.84
CA ILE A 158 3.15 3.18 18.35
C ILE A 158 3.02 1.85 17.61
N MET A 159 2.92 0.74 18.35
CA MET A 159 2.61 -0.55 17.77
C MET A 159 1.11 -0.65 17.52
N PRO A 160 0.67 -0.98 16.30
CA PRO A 160 -0.71 -1.42 16.07
C PRO A 160 -0.98 -2.71 16.84
N GLU A 161 -2.23 -3.05 17.03
CA GLU A 161 -2.58 -4.37 17.53
C GLU A 161 -1.99 -5.45 16.63
N TRP A 162 -1.45 -6.49 17.23
CA TRP A 162 -1.06 -7.70 16.52
C TRP A 162 -2.07 -8.81 16.78
N ASN A 163 -2.60 -9.38 15.70
CA ASN A 163 -3.49 -10.53 15.78
C ASN A 163 -2.65 -11.82 15.56
N ASP A 164 -2.39 -12.55 16.64
CA ASP A 164 -1.57 -13.78 16.60
C ASP A 164 -2.24 -14.89 15.78
N THR A 165 -3.59 -14.93 15.79
CA THR A 165 -4.35 -15.96 15.06
C THR A 165 -4.25 -15.76 13.55
N LEU A 166 -4.29 -14.52 13.08
CA LEU A 166 -4.27 -14.18 11.66
C LEU A 166 -2.88 -13.79 11.14
N GLU A 167 -1.91 -13.59 12.03
CA GLU A 167 -0.56 -13.07 11.71
C GLU A 167 -0.59 -11.74 10.95
N MET A 168 -1.43 -10.79 11.40
CA MET A 168 -1.57 -9.48 10.77
C MET A 168 -1.76 -8.33 11.76
N PHE A 169 -1.51 -7.11 11.28
CA PHE A 169 -1.73 -5.90 12.08
C PHE A 169 -3.21 -5.50 12.08
N GLY A 170 -3.70 -5.15 13.25
CA GLY A 170 -4.98 -4.48 13.47
C GLY A 170 -4.84 -2.96 13.50
N GLY A 171 -5.80 -2.30 14.15
CA GLY A 171 -5.82 -0.85 14.34
C GLY A 171 -4.95 -0.35 15.51
N ILE A 172 -5.04 0.93 15.79
CA ILE A 172 -4.30 1.62 16.86
C ILE A 172 -5.20 1.79 18.09
N ASP A 173 -4.77 1.30 19.25
CA ASP A 173 -5.47 1.54 20.51
C ASP A 173 -5.34 2.99 20.97
N CYS A 174 -6.48 3.65 21.21
CA CYS A 174 -6.56 5.05 21.65
C CYS A 174 -5.87 5.30 23.00
N ASN A 175 -5.84 4.30 23.92
CA ASN A 175 -5.17 4.46 25.19
C ASN A 175 -3.64 4.45 25.01
N THR A 176 -3.15 3.65 24.08
CA THR A 176 -1.73 3.64 23.69
C THR A 176 -1.33 4.99 23.09
N VAL A 177 -2.14 5.59 22.22
CA VAL A 177 -1.91 6.96 21.69
C VAL A 177 -1.80 7.96 22.85
N LYS A 178 -2.80 7.97 23.76
CA LYS A 178 -2.82 8.87 24.91
C LYS A 178 -1.62 8.70 25.83
N LYS A 179 -1.19 7.47 26.07
CA LYS A 179 0.00 7.16 26.87
C LYS A 179 1.25 7.70 26.20
N THR A 180 1.44 7.39 24.91
CA THR A 180 2.62 7.81 24.14
C THR A 180 2.76 9.33 24.08
N ILE A 181 1.66 10.06 23.87
CA ILE A 181 1.68 11.54 23.90
C ILE A 181 2.18 12.05 25.26
N LYS A 182 1.68 11.48 26.37
CA LYS A 182 2.11 11.90 27.71
C LYS A 182 3.58 11.62 27.98
N GLU A 183 4.10 10.53 27.48
CA GLU A 183 5.51 10.14 27.61
C GLU A 183 6.42 10.99 26.68
N HIS A 184 5.87 11.49 25.57
CA HIS A 184 6.59 12.27 24.55
C HIS A 184 5.93 13.63 24.26
N PRO A 185 5.74 14.52 25.24
CA PRO A 185 4.96 15.76 25.08
C PRO A 185 5.63 16.78 24.15
N LYS A 186 6.88 16.55 23.71
CA LYS A 186 7.62 17.41 22.77
C LYS A 186 7.46 16.97 21.32
N ALA A 187 6.79 15.85 21.05
CA ALA A 187 6.50 15.41 19.70
C ALA A 187 5.65 16.48 18.97
N LYS A 188 5.87 16.63 17.67
CA LYS A 188 5.26 17.70 16.86
C LYS A 188 3.93 17.29 16.22
N GLY A 189 3.66 16.01 16.15
CA GLY A 189 2.44 15.47 15.57
C GLY A 189 2.39 13.96 15.69
N ILE A 190 1.32 13.40 15.16
CA ILE A 190 1.06 11.95 15.11
C ILE A 190 0.79 11.59 13.65
N LEU A 191 1.39 10.49 13.17
CA LEU A 191 1.10 9.93 11.85
C LEU A 191 0.72 8.45 12.01
N ILE A 192 -0.44 8.09 11.50
CA ILE A 192 -0.94 6.71 11.50
C ILE A 192 -1.43 6.32 10.11
N VAL A 193 -1.57 5.00 9.89
CA VAL A 193 -2.16 4.41 8.69
C VAL A 193 -3.56 3.91 9.01
N SER A 194 -4.56 4.36 8.29
CA SER A 194 -5.95 3.89 8.42
C SER A 194 -6.71 4.18 7.11
N PRO A 195 -7.27 3.15 6.44
CA PRO A 195 -7.21 1.73 6.83
C PRO A 195 -5.79 1.14 6.71
N THR A 196 -5.56 0.04 7.41
CA THR A 196 -4.35 -0.77 7.17
C THR A 196 -4.40 -1.41 5.78
N TYR A 197 -3.31 -2.04 5.37
CA TYR A 197 -3.28 -2.74 4.07
C TYR A 197 -4.33 -3.86 3.99
N GLU A 198 -4.59 -4.50 5.12
CA GLU A 198 -5.59 -5.56 5.29
C GLU A 198 -7.03 -5.03 5.43
N GLY A 199 -7.21 -3.72 5.59
CA GLY A 199 -8.52 -3.06 5.63
C GLY A 199 -9.00 -2.65 7.03
N VAL A 200 -8.22 -2.80 8.08
CA VAL A 200 -8.62 -2.45 9.45
C VAL A 200 -8.60 -0.94 9.65
N VAL A 201 -9.69 -0.37 10.16
CA VAL A 201 -9.86 1.07 10.41
C VAL A 201 -9.73 1.36 11.90
N SER A 202 -8.87 2.31 12.25
CA SER A 202 -8.69 2.83 13.61
C SER A 202 -9.76 3.86 13.98
N ASP A 203 -10.00 4.10 15.27
CA ASP A 203 -10.91 5.13 15.78
C ASP A 203 -10.30 6.53 15.61
N ILE A 204 -10.34 7.03 14.35
CA ILE A 204 -9.74 8.31 13.96
C ILE A 204 -10.35 9.46 14.75
N GLU A 205 -11.67 9.48 14.92
CA GLU A 205 -12.35 10.57 15.65
C GLU A 205 -11.84 10.70 17.08
N ARG A 206 -11.69 9.58 17.78
CA ARG A 206 -11.19 9.57 19.15
C ARG A 206 -9.70 9.87 19.21
N ILE A 207 -8.90 9.37 18.28
CA ILE A 207 -7.47 9.67 18.19
C ILE A 207 -7.26 11.16 17.92
N ALA A 208 -7.98 11.78 16.97
CA ALA A 208 -7.94 13.21 16.71
C ALA A 208 -8.28 14.05 17.96
N LYS A 209 -9.41 13.72 18.63
CA LYS A 209 -9.81 14.39 19.87
C LYS A 209 -8.74 14.27 20.97
N ILE A 210 -8.02 13.15 21.05
CA ILE A 210 -6.90 12.97 22.00
C ILE A 210 -5.72 13.85 21.57
N ALA A 211 -5.29 13.80 20.32
CA ALA A 211 -4.15 14.56 19.79
C ALA A 211 -4.35 16.08 19.95
N HIS A 212 -5.51 16.60 19.61
CA HIS A 212 -5.84 18.03 19.67
C HIS A 212 -5.84 18.59 21.10
N ARG A 213 -6.16 17.79 22.13
CA ARG A 213 -6.03 18.21 23.54
C ARG A 213 -4.58 18.52 23.95
N TYR A 214 -3.62 18.03 23.17
CA TYR A 214 -2.19 18.29 23.38
C TYR A 214 -1.59 19.19 22.29
N ASN A 215 -2.43 19.84 21.47
CA ASN A 215 -2.02 20.67 20.33
C ASN A 215 -1.10 19.91 19.35
N MET A 216 -1.37 18.64 19.12
CA MET A 216 -0.64 17.81 18.15
C MET A 216 -1.54 17.57 16.95
N PRO A 217 -1.13 17.93 15.73
CA PRO A 217 -1.85 17.57 14.51
C PRO A 217 -1.78 16.07 14.27
N LEU A 218 -2.88 15.52 13.72
CA LEU A 218 -3.00 14.14 13.29
C LEU A 218 -2.90 14.06 11.76
N ILE A 219 -1.88 13.37 11.27
CA ILE A 219 -1.72 13.01 9.86
C ILE A 219 -2.20 11.57 9.69
N VAL A 220 -3.09 11.34 8.73
CA VAL A 220 -3.57 9.99 8.38
C VAL A 220 -3.13 9.64 6.96
N ASP A 221 -2.35 8.56 6.85
CA ASP A 221 -2.12 7.89 5.58
C ASP A 221 -3.34 7.01 5.28
N GLU A 222 -4.29 7.56 4.53
CA GLU A 222 -5.52 6.92 4.08
C GLU A 222 -5.40 6.45 2.62
N ALA A 223 -4.18 6.08 2.21
CA ALA A 223 -3.91 5.71 0.81
C ALA A 223 -4.80 4.56 0.29
N HIS A 224 -5.36 3.74 1.15
CA HIS A 224 -6.28 2.65 0.81
C HIS A 224 -7.77 2.99 1.05
N GLY A 225 -8.10 4.21 1.46
CA GLY A 225 -9.46 4.62 1.86
C GLY A 225 -10.13 5.65 0.94
N ALA A 226 -9.55 6.00 -0.22
CA ALA A 226 -10.07 7.05 -1.10
C ALA A 226 -11.55 6.86 -1.53
N HIS A 227 -12.08 5.64 -1.49
CA HIS A 227 -13.46 5.31 -1.81
C HIS A 227 -14.45 5.56 -0.65
N PHE A 228 -13.97 5.77 0.57
CA PHE A 228 -14.83 5.93 1.75
C PHE A 228 -15.77 7.13 1.61
N GLU A 229 -15.28 8.26 1.08
CA GLU A 229 -16.12 9.45 0.86
C GLU A 229 -17.35 9.16 0.01
N PHE A 230 -17.19 8.37 -1.03
CA PHE A 230 -18.27 8.07 -1.98
C PHE A 230 -19.18 6.94 -1.48
N MET A 231 -18.69 6.05 -0.64
CA MET A 231 -19.44 4.93 -0.07
C MET A 231 -20.18 5.28 1.23
N ALA A 232 -19.72 6.26 2.02
CA ALA A 232 -20.29 6.60 3.32
C ALA A 232 -21.79 6.99 3.21
N ASN A 233 -22.15 7.75 2.19
CA ASN A 233 -23.53 8.22 1.98
C ASN A 233 -24.46 7.11 1.47
N VAL A 234 -23.93 6.03 0.88
CA VAL A 234 -24.73 4.86 0.46
C VAL A 234 -25.33 4.12 1.66
N ASN A 235 -24.79 4.29 2.86
CA ASN A 235 -25.32 3.71 4.09
C ASN A 235 -26.74 4.21 4.44
N GLU A 236 -27.08 5.45 4.06
CA GLU A 236 -28.37 6.06 4.35
C GLU A 236 -29.47 5.59 3.38
N THR A 237 -29.09 5.20 2.17
CA THR A 237 -30.02 4.83 1.08
C THR A 237 -30.46 3.36 1.16
N ILE A 238 -29.61 2.47 1.72
CA ILE A 238 -29.89 1.05 1.80
C ILE A 238 -30.47 0.69 3.18
N SER A 239 -31.78 0.55 3.24
CA SER A 239 -32.56 0.26 4.46
C SER A 239 -32.49 -1.18 4.96
N THR A 240 -31.56 -2.01 4.51
CA THR A 240 -31.48 -3.42 4.92
C THR A 240 -30.45 -3.64 6.03
N THR A 241 -30.81 -4.42 7.04
CA THR A 241 -30.02 -4.73 8.24
C THR A 241 -28.75 -5.58 7.97
N ASP A 242 -28.54 -5.98 6.73
CA ASP A 242 -27.47 -6.92 6.36
C ASP A 242 -26.17 -6.26 5.86
N TYR A 243 -26.15 -4.92 5.71
CA TYR A 243 -24.97 -4.22 5.21
C TYR A 243 -24.19 -3.57 6.36
N ARG A 244 -22.87 -3.84 6.42
CA ARG A 244 -22.00 -3.15 7.36
C ARG A 244 -21.88 -1.68 6.99
N LYS A 245 -21.74 -0.85 8.02
CA LYS A 245 -21.45 0.57 7.83
C LYS A 245 -20.05 0.70 7.21
N VAL A 246 -19.96 1.37 6.06
CA VAL A 246 -18.67 1.78 5.49
C VAL A 246 -18.02 2.79 6.43
N PRO A 247 -16.71 2.71 6.68
CA PRO A 247 -16.02 3.71 7.47
C PRO A 247 -16.17 5.13 6.90
N ASP A 248 -16.28 6.12 7.77
CA ASP A 248 -16.24 7.51 7.37
C ASP A 248 -14.79 7.93 7.04
N PRO A 249 -14.55 8.81 6.04
CA PRO A 249 -13.20 9.24 5.70
C PRO A 249 -12.53 10.03 6.83
N ALA A 250 -11.23 9.86 7.00
CA ALA A 250 -10.47 10.42 8.12
C ALA A 250 -10.56 11.94 8.20
N ILE A 251 -10.68 12.64 7.08
CA ILE A 251 -10.82 14.10 7.05
C ILE A 251 -12.10 14.58 7.74
N ARG A 252 -13.20 13.84 7.61
CA ARG A 252 -14.48 14.15 8.28
C ARG A 252 -14.46 13.78 9.76
N LEU A 253 -13.58 12.87 10.16
CA LEU A 253 -13.40 12.43 11.54
C LEU A 253 -12.43 13.31 12.34
N GLY A 254 -11.91 14.37 11.72
CA GLY A 254 -11.08 15.38 12.39
C GLY A 254 -9.58 15.17 12.25
N ALA A 255 -9.12 14.38 11.30
CA ALA A 255 -7.70 14.38 10.93
C ALA A 255 -7.32 15.74 10.34
N ASP A 256 -6.11 16.21 10.65
CA ASP A 256 -5.60 17.52 10.20
C ASP A 256 -5.08 17.47 8.77
N ILE A 257 -4.40 16.40 8.40
CA ILE A 257 -3.94 16.11 7.04
C ILE A 257 -4.27 14.66 6.73
N VAL A 258 -4.87 14.44 5.56
CA VAL A 258 -5.17 13.10 5.04
C VAL A 258 -4.56 12.97 3.65
N VAL A 259 -3.91 11.84 3.38
CA VAL A 259 -3.33 11.53 2.06
C VAL A 259 -3.96 10.27 1.52
N GLU A 260 -4.61 10.39 0.36
CA GLU A 260 -5.33 9.32 -0.32
C GLU A 260 -4.71 9.00 -1.68
N SER A 261 -4.62 7.71 -2.01
CA SER A 261 -4.23 7.24 -3.35
C SER A 261 -5.48 6.93 -4.16
N LEU A 262 -5.90 7.85 -5.01
CA LEU A 262 -7.10 7.66 -5.84
C LEU A 262 -6.99 6.41 -6.73
N HIS A 263 -5.79 6.14 -7.25
CA HIS A 263 -5.55 5.00 -8.14
C HIS A 263 -5.67 3.62 -7.48
N LYS A 264 -5.64 3.52 -6.14
CA LYS A 264 -5.68 2.21 -5.48
C LYS A 264 -7.09 1.62 -5.46
N THR A 265 -8.06 2.39 -5.01
CA THR A 265 -9.44 1.94 -4.80
C THR A 265 -10.45 2.60 -5.72
N LEU A 266 -10.07 3.69 -6.38
CA LEU A 266 -10.85 4.42 -7.37
C LEU A 266 -10.22 4.31 -8.76
N PRO A 267 -10.96 4.60 -9.83
CA PRO A 267 -10.51 4.37 -11.21
C PRO A 267 -9.61 5.47 -11.80
N ALA A 268 -8.85 6.18 -10.98
CA ALA A 268 -7.82 7.11 -11.46
C ALA A 268 -6.60 6.37 -12.03
N MET A 269 -5.83 7.03 -12.88
CA MET A 269 -4.56 6.49 -13.39
C MET A 269 -3.58 6.24 -12.24
N THR A 270 -2.73 5.23 -12.42
CA THR A 270 -1.66 4.91 -11.44
C THR A 270 -0.84 6.16 -11.12
N GLN A 271 -0.45 6.32 -9.86
CA GLN A 271 0.27 7.46 -9.29
C GLN A 271 -0.66 8.62 -8.84
N CYS A 272 -1.88 8.76 -9.38
CA CYS A 272 -2.82 9.79 -8.97
C CYS A 272 -3.20 9.67 -7.49
N ALA A 273 -3.04 10.77 -6.75
CA ALA A 273 -3.35 10.85 -5.33
C ALA A 273 -3.80 12.27 -4.95
N VAL A 274 -4.36 12.43 -3.76
CA VAL A 274 -4.83 13.70 -3.24
C VAL A 274 -4.41 13.87 -1.78
N LEU A 275 -4.12 15.11 -1.38
CA LEU A 275 -3.95 15.50 0.01
C LEU A 275 -5.07 16.44 0.40
N HIS A 276 -5.72 16.17 1.52
CA HIS A 276 -6.71 17.02 2.15
C HIS A 276 -6.16 17.65 3.41
N GLU A 277 -6.48 18.91 3.64
CA GLU A 277 -6.09 19.67 4.83
C GLU A 277 -7.34 20.27 5.49
N ASN A 278 -7.46 20.12 6.82
CA ASN A 278 -8.58 20.62 7.62
C ASN A 278 -8.10 21.02 9.01
N SER A 279 -7.04 21.83 9.10
CA SER A 279 -6.34 22.08 10.36
C SER A 279 -6.14 23.57 10.66
N GLN A 280 -6.13 23.88 11.96
CA GLN A 280 -5.61 25.14 12.49
C GLN A 280 -4.23 24.94 13.18
N LEU A 281 -3.76 23.70 13.27
CA LEU A 281 -2.49 23.32 13.91
C LEU A 281 -1.34 23.20 12.91
N VAL A 282 -1.64 23.16 11.61
CA VAL A 282 -0.66 23.04 10.52
C VAL A 282 -0.49 24.39 9.83
N ASP A 283 0.75 24.79 9.61
CA ASP A 283 1.06 25.97 8.79
C ASP A 283 0.83 25.63 7.31
N GLN A 284 -0.28 26.12 6.77
CA GLN A 284 -0.69 25.89 5.40
C GLN A 284 0.33 26.38 4.39
N LYS A 285 0.95 27.56 4.59
CA LYS A 285 1.97 28.09 3.67
C LYS A 285 3.17 27.16 3.59
N ARG A 286 3.57 26.62 4.74
CA ARG A 286 4.65 25.66 4.82
C ARG A 286 4.28 24.34 4.15
N LEU A 287 3.02 23.88 4.25
CA LEU A 287 2.53 22.72 3.51
C LEU A 287 2.62 22.93 2.00
N GLU A 288 2.14 24.06 1.50
CA GLU A 288 2.19 24.45 0.08
C GLU A 288 3.63 24.57 -0.43
N GLU A 289 4.54 25.14 0.36
CA GLU A 289 5.97 25.18 0.07
C GLU A 289 6.54 23.77 -0.14
N PHE A 290 6.27 22.84 0.78
CA PHE A 290 6.79 21.48 0.66
C PHE A 290 6.09 20.65 -0.43
N LEU A 291 4.83 20.91 -0.72
CA LEU A 291 4.17 20.34 -1.89
C LEU A 291 4.88 20.75 -3.19
N SER A 292 5.32 22.01 -3.28
CA SER A 292 6.12 22.48 -4.42
C SER A 292 7.52 21.86 -4.45
N VAL A 293 8.16 21.64 -3.29
CA VAL A 293 9.50 21.01 -3.20
C VAL A 293 9.48 19.54 -3.62
N TYR A 294 8.43 18.80 -3.27
CA TYR A 294 8.36 17.36 -3.50
C TYR A 294 7.62 16.96 -4.77
N GLN A 295 7.04 17.89 -5.49
CA GLN A 295 6.41 17.64 -6.78
C GLN A 295 7.18 18.29 -7.93
N THR A 296 7.00 17.74 -9.12
CA THR A 296 7.63 18.26 -10.33
C THR A 296 7.14 19.65 -10.68
N THR A 297 8.00 20.45 -11.31
CA THR A 297 7.65 21.74 -11.91
C THR A 297 7.06 21.61 -13.31
N SER A 298 6.94 20.38 -13.83
CA SER A 298 6.28 20.06 -15.11
C SER A 298 5.23 19.00 -14.85
N PRO A 299 4.08 19.36 -14.24
CA PRO A 299 3.06 18.40 -13.82
C PRO A 299 2.36 17.79 -15.03
N SER A 300 1.97 16.52 -14.91
CA SER A 300 1.18 15.85 -15.94
C SER A 300 -0.28 16.32 -15.89
N TYR A 301 -0.72 17.03 -16.92
CA TYR A 301 -2.13 17.41 -17.09
C TYR A 301 -3.03 16.18 -17.29
N VAL A 302 -2.50 15.13 -17.90
CA VAL A 302 -3.21 13.83 -18.02
C VAL A 302 -3.55 13.26 -16.65
N PHE A 303 -2.62 13.34 -15.69
CA PHE A 303 -2.90 12.88 -14.32
C PHE A 303 -3.90 13.78 -13.60
N MET A 304 -3.78 15.10 -13.75
CA MET A 304 -4.74 16.03 -13.14
C MET A 304 -6.15 15.84 -13.71
N ALA A 305 -6.29 15.72 -15.03
CA ALA A 305 -7.56 15.41 -15.68
C ALA A 305 -8.13 14.04 -15.21
N SER A 306 -7.27 13.03 -15.02
CA SER A 306 -7.69 11.73 -14.49
C SER A 306 -8.18 11.82 -13.04
N MET A 307 -7.54 12.65 -12.19
CA MET A 307 -7.98 12.86 -10.81
C MET A 307 -9.33 13.59 -10.77
N GLU A 308 -9.46 14.68 -11.49
CA GLU A 308 -10.70 15.45 -11.59
C GLU A 308 -11.85 14.58 -12.12
N ALA A 309 -11.67 13.93 -13.28
CA ALA A 309 -12.69 13.08 -13.89
C ALA A 309 -13.10 11.92 -12.96
N CYS A 310 -12.15 11.32 -12.25
CA CYS A 310 -12.41 10.28 -11.27
C CYS A 310 -13.30 10.79 -10.14
N ILE A 311 -12.92 11.88 -9.49
CA ILE A 311 -13.64 12.44 -8.33
C ILE A 311 -15.05 12.90 -8.72
N GLU A 312 -15.17 13.64 -9.82
CA GLU A 312 -16.47 14.13 -10.31
C GLU A 312 -17.40 12.97 -10.68
N LYS A 313 -16.91 11.96 -11.40
CA LYS A 313 -17.71 10.79 -11.77
C LYS A 313 -18.16 10.01 -10.54
N MET A 314 -17.25 9.74 -9.59
CA MET A 314 -17.61 9.05 -8.36
C MET A 314 -18.64 9.84 -7.54
N ASN A 315 -18.56 11.15 -7.53
CA ASN A 315 -19.53 12.01 -6.84
C ASN A 315 -20.91 12.01 -7.53
N HIS A 316 -20.95 12.04 -8.88
CA HIS A 316 -22.19 12.04 -9.64
C HIS A 316 -22.89 10.68 -9.71
N GLU A 317 -22.13 9.61 -9.86
CA GLU A 317 -22.63 8.24 -10.07
C GLU A 317 -22.61 7.38 -8.80
N ARG A 318 -22.26 7.95 -7.64
CA ARG A 318 -22.07 7.19 -6.40
C ARG A 318 -23.24 6.28 -6.04
N ASP A 319 -24.49 6.78 -6.14
CA ASP A 319 -25.68 6.01 -5.75
C ASP A 319 -25.91 4.81 -6.68
N GLY A 320 -25.61 4.93 -7.98
CA GLY A 320 -25.71 3.81 -8.91
C GLY A 320 -24.55 2.82 -8.77
N LEU A 321 -23.32 3.33 -8.83
CA LEU A 321 -22.12 2.52 -8.90
C LEU A 321 -21.80 1.82 -7.57
N PHE A 322 -21.79 2.56 -6.46
CA PHE A 322 -21.42 2.01 -5.16
C PHE A 322 -22.52 1.19 -4.50
N ILE A 323 -23.81 1.40 -4.84
CA ILE A 323 -24.88 0.49 -4.41
C ILE A 323 -24.64 -0.91 -4.98
N VAL A 324 -24.45 -1.01 -6.30
CA VAL A 324 -24.21 -2.29 -6.98
C VAL A 324 -22.95 -2.97 -6.45
N TYR A 325 -21.87 -2.20 -6.27
CA TYR A 325 -20.62 -2.73 -5.71
C TYR A 325 -20.81 -3.25 -4.28
N LYS A 326 -21.51 -2.52 -3.42
CA LYS A 326 -21.79 -2.92 -2.04
C LYS A 326 -22.66 -4.17 -1.96
N GLU A 327 -23.66 -4.30 -2.84
CA GLU A 327 -24.50 -5.50 -2.95
C GLU A 327 -23.66 -6.72 -3.35
N MET A 328 -22.78 -6.58 -4.35
CA MET A 328 -21.85 -7.65 -4.73
C MET A 328 -20.93 -8.03 -3.58
N LEU A 329 -20.33 -7.07 -2.89
CA LEU A 329 -19.47 -7.35 -1.74
C LEU A 329 -20.22 -8.13 -0.67
N ALA A 330 -21.42 -7.71 -0.29
CA ALA A 330 -22.21 -8.39 0.73
C ALA A 330 -22.57 -9.82 0.33
N GLU A 331 -23.00 -10.04 -0.92
CA GLU A 331 -23.31 -11.36 -1.46
C GLU A 331 -22.10 -12.30 -1.40
N TYR A 332 -20.97 -11.85 -1.97
CA TYR A 332 -19.81 -12.73 -2.09
C TYR A 332 -19.08 -12.91 -0.75
N ARG A 333 -19.01 -11.89 0.11
CA ARG A 333 -18.50 -12.06 1.47
C ARG A 333 -19.30 -13.09 2.25
N LYS A 334 -20.64 -13.08 2.14
CA LYS A 334 -21.50 -14.09 2.75
C LYS A 334 -21.21 -15.50 2.20
N ARG A 335 -20.92 -15.64 0.90
CA ARG A 335 -20.54 -16.94 0.30
C ARG A 335 -19.17 -17.38 0.78
N PHE A 336 -18.17 -16.50 0.78
CA PHE A 336 -16.82 -16.78 1.28
C PHE A 336 -16.81 -17.13 2.78
N SER A 337 -17.67 -16.53 3.60
CA SER A 337 -17.75 -16.88 5.03
C SER A 337 -18.29 -18.28 5.31
N GLN A 338 -18.81 -18.99 4.30
CA GLN A 338 -19.29 -20.36 4.38
C GLN A 338 -18.23 -21.41 3.99
N LEU A 339 -17.04 -20.99 3.58
CA LEU A 339 -15.91 -21.86 3.30
C LEU A 339 -15.52 -22.64 4.57
N LYS A 340 -15.03 -23.85 4.38
CA LYS A 340 -14.80 -24.77 5.49
C LYS A 340 -13.45 -24.57 6.17
N HIS A 341 -12.42 -24.29 5.39
CA HIS A 341 -11.02 -24.24 5.84
C HIS A 341 -10.41 -22.84 5.67
N ILE A 342 -10.72 -22.16 4.55
CA ILE A 342 -10.25 -20.80 4.29
C ILE A 342 -11.10 -19.82 5.08
N HIS A 343 -10.48 -19.02 5.95
CA HIS A 343 -11.17 -18.00 6.73
C HIS A 343 -11.14 -16.65 6.01
N LEU A 344 -12.33 -16.09 5.71
CA LEU A 344 -12.45 -14.70 5.26
C LEU A 344 -12.35 -13.78 6.47
N VAL A 345 -11.33 -12.92 6.47
CA VAL A 345 -11.10 -11.98 7.57
C VAL A 345 -12.21 -10.93 7.64
N GLU A 346 -12.64 -10.64 8.88
CA GLU A 346 -13.72 -9.71 9.19
C GLU A 346 -13.37 -8.77 10.34
N GLU A 347 -14.14 -7.70 10.51
CA GLU A 347 -13.99 -6.75 11.64
C GLU A 347 -13.98 -7.45 13.00
N THR A 348 -14.81 -8.48 13.17
CA THR A 348 -14.95 -9.24 14.43
C THR A 348 -13.69 -10.00 14.84
N ASP A 349 -12.74 -10.19 13.94
CA ASP A 349 -11.46 -10.82 14.23
C ASP A 349 -10.52 -9.89 15.01
N PHE A 350 -10.82 -8.60 15.08
CA PHE A 350 -10.00 -7.59 15.75
C PHE A 350 -10.64 -7.08 17.04
N LYS A 351 -9.81 -6.54 17.95
CA LYS A 351 -10.29 -6.00 19.23
C LYS A 351 -10.99 -4.66 19.03
N LYS A 352 -12.15 -4.48 19.66
CA LYS A 352 -12.98 -3.27 19.57
C LYS A 352 -12.32 -1.97 20.06
N ASN A 353 -11.24 -2.03 20.83
CA ASN A 353 -10.52 -0.84 21.28
C ASN A 353 -9.43 -0.36 20.32
N SER A 354 -9.10 -1.16 19.31
CA SER A 354 -8.12 -0.83 18.28
C SER A 354 -8.74 -0.72 16.89
N ALA A 355 -9.78 -1.52 16.58
CA ALA A 355 -10.53 -1.46 15.33
C ALA A 355 -11.94 -0.89 15.57
N CYS A 356 -12.36 0.08 14.78
CA CYS A 356 -13.72 0.62 14.80
C CYS A 356 -14.43 0.54 13.46
N GLY A 357 -13.84 -0.17 12.50
CA GLY A 357 -14.38 -0.45 11.19
C GLY A 357 -13.45 -1.33 10.37
N TYR A 358 -13.97 -1.79 9.25
CA TYR A 358 -13.25 -2.63 8.29
C TYR A 358 -13.65 -2.25 6.86
N ASP A 359 -12.67 -2.22 5.97
CA ASP A 359 -12.91 -2.04 4.54
C ASP A 359 -13.30 -3.39 3.91
N ASP A 360 -14.60 -3.59 3.72
CA ASP A 360 -15.15 -4.83 3.12
C ASP A 360 -14.65 -5.08 1.68
N GLY A 361 -14.12 -4.06 1.01
CA GLY A 361 -13.46 -4.17 -0.30
C GLY A 361 -12.13 -4.92 -0.26
N LYS A 362 -11.58 -5.17 0.92
CA LYS A 362 -10.44 -6.05 1.13
C LYS A 362 -10.93 -7.47 1.42
N LEU A 363 -10.85 -8.35 0.42
CA LEU A 363 -11.09 -9.77 0.61
C LEU A 363 -9.79 -10.43 1.03
N VAL A 364 -9.66 -10.64 2.33
CA VAL A 364 -8.46 -11.26 2.94
C VAL A 364 -8.77 -12.70 3.27
N PHE A 365 -8.12 -13.63 2.56
CA PHE A 365 -8.31 -15.07 2.72
C PHE A 365 -7.16 -15.65 3.53
N SER A 366 -7.45 -16.06 4.76
CA SER A 366 -6.47 -16.71 5.64
C SER A 366 -6.50 -18.21 5.47
N VAL A 367 -5.33 -18.81 5.29
CA VAL A 367 -5.08 -20.26 5.25
C VAL A 367 -4.28 -20.71 6.48
N LYS A 368 -4.36 -19.94 7.56
CA LYS A 368 -3.73 -20.32 8.83
C LYS A 368 -4.27 -21.67 9.28
N ASN A 369 -3.37 -22.58 9.63
CA ASN A 369 -3.68 -23.96 10.02
C ASN A 369 -4.36 -24.82 8.93
N CYS A 370 -4.22 -24.44 7.65
CA CYS A 370 -4.66 -25.28 6.52
C CYS A 370 -3.51 -26.11 5.98
N GLY A 371 -3.79 -27.35 5.63
CA GLY A 371 -2.88 -28.25 4.96
C GLY A 371 -3.42 -28.71 3.61
N MET A 372 -2.50 -28.96 2.67
CA MET A 372 -2.82 -29.52 1.34
C MET A 372 -2.00 -30.80 1.13
N MET A 373 -2.56 -31.76 0.39
CA MET A 373 -1.83 -32.97 0.01
C MET A 373 -0.86 -32.67 -1.14
N GLN A 374 0.39 -33.04 -0.99
CA GLN A 374 1.40 -33.03 -2.04
C GLN A 374 1.96 -34.45 -2.19
N GLY A 375 1.41 -35.22 -3.13
CA GLY A 375 1.64 -36.65 -3.20
C GLY A 375 1.03 -37.37 -2.00
N GLU A 376 1.83 -38.11 -1.24
CA GLU A 376 1.40 -38.79 0.00
C GLU A 376 1.58 -37.92 1.26
N ASP A 377 2.31 -36.80 1.15
CA ASP A 377 2.60 -35.92 2.27
C ASP A 377 1.56 -34.82 2.41
N ARG A 378 1.26 -34.47 3.67
CA ARG A 378 0.41 -33.34 4.04
C ARG A 378 1.30 -32.17 4.43
N ILE A 379 1.31 -31.12 3.59
CA ILE A 379 2.12 -29.94 3.81
C ILE A 379 1.28 -28.74 4.27
N PRO A 380 1.80 -27.88 5.17
CA PRO A 380 1.14 -26.63 5.53
C PRO A 380 1.03 -25.70 4.32
N LEU A 381 -0.17 -25.17 4.07
CA LEU A 381 -0.39 -24.15 3.07
C LEU A 381 -0.06 -22.76 3.67
N ASN A 382 0.66 -21.94 2.94
CA ASN A 382 0.91 -20.54 3.30
C ASN A 382 0.35 -19.58 2.24
N GLY A 383 0.30 -18.27 2.56
CA GLY A 383 -0.26 -17.28 1.65
C GLY A 383 0.47 -17.17 0.32
N VAL A 384 1.79 -17.35 0.31
CA VAL A 384 2.59 -17.32 -0.95
C VAL A 384 2.22 -18.49 -1.86
N MET A 385 2.01 -19.67 -1.30
CA MET A 385 1.58 -20.86 -2.05
C MET A 385 0.17 -20.66 -2.58
N LEU A 386 -0.77 -20.20 -1.72
CA LEU A 386 -2.15 -19.90 -2.13
C LEU A 386 -2.18 -18.88 -3.27
N GLY A 387 -1.41 -17.78 -3.17
CA GLY A 387 -1.34 -16.77 -4.23
C GLY A 387 -0.86 -17.35 -5.56
N LYS A 388 0.16 -18.23 -5.54
CA LYS A 388 0.64 -18.91 -6.75
C LYS A 388 -0.39 -19.85 -7.36
N ILE A 389 -1.11 -20.62 -6.55
CA ILE A 389 -2.18 -21.53 -7.02
C ILE A 389 -3.29 -20.68 -7.70
N LEU A 390 -3.76 -19.62 -7.03
CA LEU A 390 -4.77 -18.72 -7.57
C LEU A 390 -4.35 -18.10 -8.91
N GLU A 391 -3.11 -17.67 -9.03
CA GLU A 391 -2.58 -17.07 -10.26
C GLU A 391 -2.40 -18.11 -11.37
N GLN A 392 -1.69 -19.21 -11.09
CA GLN A 392 -1.24 -20.16 -12.12
C GLN A 392 -2.33 -21.12 -12.58
N GLU A 393 -3.22 -21.54 -11.68
CA GLU A 393 -4.26 -22.54 -11.98
C GLU A 393 -5.63 -21.90 -12.29
N TYR A 394 -5.91 -20.73 -11.69
CA TYR A 394 -7.21 -20.08 -11.81
C TYR A 394 -7.16 -18.69 -12.46
N GLY A 395 -5.99 -18.17 -12.81
CA GLY A 395 -5.84 -16.86 -13.44
C GLY A 395 -6.26 -15.68 -12.54
N GLN A 396 -6.16 -15.84 -11.21
CA GLN A 396 -6.55 -14.82 -10.22
C GLN A 396 -5.30 -14.21 -9.58
N MET A 397 -4.91 -13.02 -10.01
CA MET A 397 -3.70 -12.33 -9.51
C MET A 397 -4.03 -11.48 -8.28
N MET A 398 -3.52 -11.87 -7.11
CA MET A 398 -3.77 -11.19 -5.84
C MET A 398 -2.92 -9.92 -5.70
N GLU A 399 -3.41 -8.96 -4.92
CA GLU A 399 -2.67 -7.75 -4.53
C GLU A 399 -1.45 -8.09 -3.67
N MET A 400 -1.61 -8.99 -2.72
CA MET A 400 -0.56 -9.38 -1.80
C MET A 400 -0.73 -10.84 -1.36
N ALA A 401 0.41 -11.50 -1.15
CA ALA A 401 0.52 -12.77 -0.45
C ALA A 401 1.37 -12.58 0.82
N GLY A 402 0.74 -12.75 1.97
CA GLY A 402 1.38 -12.70 3.29
C GLY A 402 1.91 -14.06 3.76
N GLY A 403 2.27 -14.16 5.04
CA GLY A 403 2.74 -15.42 5.63
C GLY A 403 1.67 -16.50 5.68
N SER A 404 0.43 -16.13 6.03
CA SER A 404 -0.69 -17.06 6.18
C SER A 404 -1.95 -16.64 5.42
N TYR A 405 -1.90 -15.57 4.60
CA TYR A 405 -3.07 -15.03 3.91
C TYR A 405 -2.72 -14.41 2.56
N VAL A 406 -3.75 -14.22 1.72
CA VAL A 406 -3.69 -13.40 0.51
C VAL A 406 -4.73 -12.28 0.57
N ILE A 407 -4.50 -11.20 -0.16
CA ILE A 407 -5.43 -10.07 -0.27
C ILE A 407 -5.86 -9.92 -1.73
N ALA A 408 -7.16 -9.99 -1.98
CA ALA A 408 -7.77 -9.47 -3.19
C ALA A 408 -8.30 -8.06 -2.90
N MET A 409 -7.83 -7.09 -3.65
CA MET A 409 -8.27 -5.70 -3.55
C MET A 409 -9.33 -5.44 -4.61
N THR A 410 -10.56 -5.19 -4.18
CA THR A 410 -11.69 -4.95 -5.07
C THR A 410 -11.94 -3.46 -5.29
N SER A 411 -12.71 -3.14 -6.30
CA SER A 411 -13.16 -1.78 -6.62
C SER A 411 -14.55 -1.80 -7.26
N ALA A 412 -15.18 -0.65 -7.39
CA ALA A 412 -16.46 -0.51 -8.08
C ALA A 412 -16.37 -0.79 -9.60
N ALA A 413 -15.16 -0.99 -10.15
CA ALA A 413 -14.95 -1.38 -11.55
C ALA A 413 -14.96 -2.91 -11.76
N ASP A 414 -14.97 -3.71 -10.70
CA ASP A 414 -15.05 -5.16 -10.80
C ASP A 414 -16.46 -5.63 -11.22
N SER A 415 -16.53 -6.70 -12.01
CA SER A 415 -17.79 -7.25 -12.48
C SER A 415 -18.23 -8.44 -11.64
N ARG A 416 -19.53 -8.75 -11.71
CA ARG A 416 -20.11 -9.93 -11.05
C ARG A 416 -19.45 -11.24 -11.53
N GLU A 417 -19.11 -11.32 -12.81
CA GLU A 417 -18.42 -12.49 -13.39
C GLU A 417 -17.03 -12.67 -12.78
N ALA A 418 -16.33 -11.56 -12.49
CA ALA A 418 -15.03 -11.63 -11.83
C ALA A 418 -15.16 -12.14 -10.39
N PHE A 419 -16.11 -11.61 -9.62
CA PHE A 419 -16.41 -12.12 -8.28
C PHE A 419 -16.80 -13.60 -8.28
N GLU A 420 -17.63 -14.02 -9.24
CA GLU A 420 -18.01 -15.43 -9.38
C GLU A 420 -16.81 -16.33 -9.71
N SER A 421 -15.94 -15.89 -10.62
CA SER A 421 -14.70 -16.60 -10.96
C SER A 421 -13.76 -16.73 -9.76
N LEU A 422 -13.60 -15.66 -8.97
CA LEU A 422 -12.81 -15.71 -7.74
C LEU A 422 -13.41 -16.67 -6.72
N TYR A 423 -14.74 -16.61 -6.53
CA TYR A 423 -15.44 -17.52 -5.60
C TYR A 423 -15.21 -18.98 -5.96
N GLN A 424 -15.43 -19.32 -7.23
CA GLN A 424 -15.23 -20.70 -7.72
C GLN A 424 -13.78 -21.19 -7.53
N ALA A 425 -12.80 -20.32 -7.76
CA ALA A 425 -11.39 -20.64 -7.54
C ALA A 425 -11.09 -20.92 -6.06
N VAL A 426 -11.52 -20.02 -5.16
CA VAL A 426 -11.28 -20.18 -3.72
C VAL A 426 -12.04 -21.37 -3.15
N GLU A 427 -13.32 -21.61 -3.56
CA GLU A 427 -14.12 -22.76 -3.16
C GLU A 427 -13.49 -24.09 -3.61
N ALA A 428 -12.99 -24.14 -4.85
CA ALA A 428 -12.32 -25.34 -5.37
C ALA A 428 -11.02 -25.67 -4.60
N ILE A 429 -10.27 -24.64 -4.19
CA ILE A 429 -9.09 -24.82 -3.35
C ILE A 429 -9.51 -25.26 -1.95
N ASP A 430 -10.50 -24.60 -1.32
CA ASP A 430 -11.01 -24.92 0.01
C ASP A 430 -11.41 -26.41 0.12
N GLY A 431 -12.07 -26.94 -0.92
CA GLY A 431 -12.47 -28.34 -0.99
C GLY A 431 -11.31 -29.36 -1.01
N GLN A 432 -10.08 -28.92 -1.27
CA GLN A 432 -8.87 -29.76 -1.26
C GLN A 432 -8.07 -29.62 0.04
N LEU A 433 -8.47 -28.69 0.94
CA LEU A 433 -7.76 -28.44 2.18
C LEU A 433 -8.22 -29.34 3.32
N THR A 434 -7.40 -29.37 4.34
CA THR A 434 -7.67 -30.07 5.59
C THR A 434 -7.13 -29.24 6.74
N ASP A 435 -7.75 -29.33 7.93
CA ASP A 435 -7.27 -28.65 9.11
C ASP A 435 -5.98 -29.31 9.62
N LEU A 436 -5.01 -28.49 10.00
CA LEU A 436 -3.81 -28.89 10.74
C LEU A 436 -3.99 -28.54 12.22
N GLU A 437 -3.27 -29.24 13.10
CA GLU A 437 -3.12 -28.80 14.48
C GLU A 437 -2.49 -27.41 14.52
N GLU A 438 -2.86 -26.61 15.53
CA GLU A 438 -2.42 -25.23 15.67
C GLU A 438 -0.89 -25.16 15.67
N MET A 439 -0.33 -24.56 14.63
CA MET A 439 1.10 -24.32 14.56
C MET A 439 1.43 -23.07 15.37
N THR A 440 2.06 -23.26 16.53
CA THR A 440 2.49 -22.19 17.46
C THR A 440 3.64 -21.33 16.91
N ASP A 441 4.01 -21.53 15.66
CA ASP A 441 5.21 -20.97 15.05
C ASP A 441 4.92 -19.61 14.39
N ASN A 442 4.56 -18.62 15.20
CA ASN A 442 4.18 -17.27 14.75
C ASN A 442 5.40 -16.41 14.42
N ILE A 443 5.31 -15.57 13.37
CA ILE A 443 6.25 -14.47 13.16
C ILE A 443 5.89 -13.38 14.18
N LEU A 444 6.81 -13.07 15.07
CA LEU A 444 6.57 -12.18 16.21
C LEU A 444 6.91 -10.72 15.87
N TYR A 445 6.00 -10.00 15.20
CA TYR A 445 6.06 -8.53 15.15
C TYR A 445 5.71 -7.85 16.48
N SER A 446 5.61 -8.62 17.57
CA SER A 446 5.08 -8.16 18.86
C SER A 446 6.00 -7.20 19.62
N ARG A 447 7.26 -7.09 19.25
CA ARG A 447 8.23 -6.25 19.94
C ARG A 447 9.04 -5.37 18.99
N LEU A 448 9.17 -4.10 19.40
CA LEU A 448 10.10 -3.19 18.74
C LEU A 448 11.55 -3.59 19.09
N PRO A 449 12.44 -3.74 18.08
CA PRO A 449 13.87 -3.89 18.37
C PRO A 449 14.41 -2.69 19.15
N GLU A 450 15.43 -2.91 19.99
CA GLU A 450 16.07 -1.85 20.75
C GLU A 450 16.72 -0.82 19.80
N LYS A 451 16.36 0.44 19.90
CA LYS A 451 16.97 1.52 19.13
C LYS A 451 18.25 2.03 19.82
N LYS A 452 19.39 1.95 19.13
CA LYS A 452 20.70 2.44 19.63
C LYS A 452 21.12 3.76 19.01
N MET A 453 20.63 4.09 17.82
CA MET A 453 20.87 5.36 17.13
C MET A 453 19.68 5.74 16.26
N GLU A 454 19.63 6.98 15.82
CA GLU A 454 18.58 7.43 14.92
C GLU A 454 18.83 6.92 13.48
N ILE A 455 17.74 6.81 12.70
CA ILE A 455 17.78 6.27 11.33
C ILE A 455 18.80 7.01 10.46
N ALA A 456 18.77 8.34 10.49
CA ALA A 456 19.70 9.13 9.67
C ALA A 456 21.15 8.90 10.10
N GLU A 457 21.42 8.89 11.42
CA GLU A 457 22.75 8.60 11.94
C GLU A 457 23.26 7.23 11.49
N ALA A 458 22.43 6.18 11.57
CA ALA A 458 22.80 4.84 11.16
C ALA A 458 23.09 4.74 9.66
N LYS A 459 22.31 5.46 8.83
CA LYS A 459 22.47 5.51 7.37
C LYS A 459 23.74 6.26 6.93
N ASP A 460 24.25 7.15 7.75
CA ASP A 460 25.49 7.91 7.49
C ASP A 460 26.74 7.17 7.95
N LYS A 461 26.60 6.06 8.69
CA LYS A 461 27.72 5.20 9.11
C LYS A 461 28.14 4.22 8.01
N ASN A 462 29.42 3.86 8.04
CA ASN A 462 29.90 2.74 7.23
C ASN A 462 29.28 1.41 7.71
N VAL A 463 28.84 0.59 6.78
CA VAL A 463 28.27 -0.73 7.05
C VAL A 463 29.22 -1.85 6.59
N VAL A 464 29.03 -3.02 7.15
CA VAL A 464 29.64 -4.27 6.71
C VAL A 464 28.57 -5.33 6.55
N GLU A 465 28.70 -6.15 5.52
CA GLU A 465 27.85 -7.32 5.35
C GLU A 465 28.31 -8.42 6.30
N VAL A 466 27.38 -8.98 7.06
CA VAL A 466 27.63 -10.03 8.04
C VAL A 466 26.63 -11.17 7.77
N PRO A 467 27.06 -12.43 7.82
CA PRO A 467 26.14 -13.55 7.77
C PRO A 467 25.02 -13.38 8.81
N LEU A 468 23.78 -13.67 8.44
CA LEU A 468 22.62 -13.52 9.32
C LEU A 468 22.82 -14.24 10.66
N ALA A 469 23.42 -15.45 10.62
CA ALA A 469 23.72 -16.24 11.80
C ALA A 469 24.78 -15.61 12.76
N GLU A 470 25.58 -14.66 12.27
CA GLU A 470 26.63 -13.98 13.02
C GLU A 470 26.25 -12.52 13.40
N ALA A 471 25.05 -12.06 13.04
CA ALA A 471 24.64 -10.66 13.16
C ALA A 471 24.10 -10.30 14.56
N ASP A 472 23.94 -11.26 15.46
CA ASP A 472 23.37 -11.03 16.80
C ASP A 472 24.08 -9.91 17.57
N GLY A 473 23.28 -9.01 18.17
CA GLY A 473 23.73 -7.80 18.86
C GLY A 473 24.32 -6.73 17.94
N GLY A 474 24.30 -6.93 16.60
CA GLY A 474 24.69 -5.92 15.62
C GLY A 474 23.65 -4.82 15.51
N ILE A 475 24.07 -3.61 15.14
CA ILE A 475 23.16 -2.50 14.83
C ILE A 475 22.88 -2.52 13.35
N SER A 476 21.61 -2.57 12.93
CA SER A 476 21.27 -2.56 11.51
C SER A 476 21.68 -1.26 10.83
N GLY A 477 22.34 -1.35 9.69
CA GLY A 477 22.65 -0.22 8.83
C GLY A 477 21.66 -0.04 7.69
N GLU A 478 20.69 -0.97 7.57
CA GLU A 478 19.72 -0.97 6.49
C GLU A 478 18.32 -1.30 7.01
N TYR A 479 17.27 -0.90 6.24
CA TYR A 479 15.93 -1.37 6.48
C TYR A 479 15.80 -2.83 6.10
N ILE A 480 15.21 -3.65 6.97
CA ILE A 480 14.79 -5.02 6.64
C ILE A 480 13.28 -5.07 6.75
N TYR A 481 12.59 -5.35 5.65
CA TYR A 481 11.13 -5.29 5.57
C TYR A 481 10.57 -6.32 4.59
N ILE A 482 9.32 -6.71 4.78
CA ILE A 482 8.57 -7.56 3.84
C ILE A 482 7.87 -6.64 2.84
N TYR A 483 7.93 -6.98 1.55
CA TYR A 483 7.28 -6.19 0.49
C TYR A 483 6.46 -7.08 -0.45
N PRO A 484 5.20 -6.72 -0.71
CA PRO A 484 4.39 -5.68 -0.10
C PRO A 484 4.07 -5.96 1.39
N PRO A 485 3.61 -4.98 2.20
CA PRO A 485 3.41 -3.55 1.92
C PRO A 485 4.65 -2.68 2.21
N GLY A 486 5.74 -3.22 2.73
CA GLY A 486 6.95 -2.49 3.06
C GLY A 486 7.07 -2.10 4.54
N ILE A 487 6.42 -2.84 5.43
CA ILE A 487 6.49 -2.67 6.88
C ILE A 487 7.85 -3.19 7.38
N PRO A 488 8.64 -2.36 8.09
CA PRO A 488 9.96 -2.78 8.53
C PRO A 488 9.90 -3.72 9.74
N ILE A 489 10.56 -4.87 9.60
CA ILE A 489 10.94 -5.72 10.74
C ILE A 489 11.99 -4.97 11.57
N VAL A 490 13.00 -4.42 10.88
CA VAL A 490 14.09 -3.64 11.48
C VAL A 490 14.30 -2.35 10.70
N THR A 491 14.52 -1.25 11.42
CA THR A 491 14.97 0.01 10.82
C THR A 491 16.46 0.24 11.09
N PRO A 492 17.16 1.05 10.27
CA PRO A 492 18.54 1.43 10.57
C PRO A 492 18.67 2.01 11.98
N GLY A 493 19.70 1.59 12.71
CA GLY A 493 19.95 2.02 14.08
C GLY A 493 19.34 1.13 15.16
N GLU A 494 18.51 0.16 14.79
CA GLU A 494 17.97 -0.86 15.70
C GLU A 494 18.91 -2.06 15.83
N VAL A 495 18.83 -2.76 16.96
CA VAL A 495 19.64 -3.95 17.28
C VAL A 495 19.05 -5.18 16.61
N LEU A 496 19.89 -5.92 15.94
CA LEU A 496 19.59 -7.26 15.42
C LEU A 496 19.73 -8.26 16.58
N SER A 497 18.64 -8.49 17.31
CA SER A 497 18.62 -9.52 18.38
C SER A 497 18.46 -10.91 17.77
N GLY A 498 18.80 -11.95 18.54
CA GLY A 498 18.58 -13.34 18.12
C GLY A 498 17.12 -13.61 17.73
N GLU A 499 16.15 -13.02 18.44
CA GLU A 499 14.73 -13.08 18.12
C GLU A 499 14.43 -12.44 16.74
N THR A 500 14.92 -11.23 16.51
CA THR A 500 14.76 -10.51 15.24
C THR A 500 15.38 -11.27 14.06
N LEU A 501 16.56 -11.86 14.27
CA LEU A 501 17.24 -12.68 13.24
C LEU A 501 16.45 -13.94 12.92
N TYR A 502 15.83 -14.55 13.92
CA TYR A 502 14.94 -15.70 13.74
C TYR A 502 13.69 -15.31 12.91
N GLU A 503 13.06 -14.18 13.22
CA GLU A 503 11.92 -13.65 12.43
C GLU A 503 12.30 -13.40 10.96
N ILE A 504 13.45 -12.78 10.72
CA ILE A 504 13.95 -12.53 9.37
C ILE A 504 14.15 -13.85 8.62
N ARG A 505 14.81 -14.83 9.25
CA ARG A 505 15.04 -16.15 8.66
C ARG A 505 13.74 -16.83 8.30
N LYS A 506 12.79 -16.85 9.23
CA LYS A 506 11.48 -17.45 9.07
C LYS A 506 10.68 -16.82 7.93
N ALA A 507 10.71 -15.48 7.80
CA ALA A 507 10.06 -14.78 6.70
C ALA A 507 10.65 -15.21 5.33
N VAL A 508 11.97 -15.35 5.24
CA VAL A 508 12.64 -15.84 4.02
C VAL A 508 12.26 -17.30 3.73
N ASP A 509 12.27 -18.17 4.75
CA ASP A 509 11.95 -19.60 4.62
C ASP A 509 10.48 -19.84 4.20
N LYS A 510 9.56 -18.96 4.61
CA LYS A 510 8.16 -18.94 4.14
C LYS A 510 8.02 -18.43 2.69
N GLY A 511 9.10 -18.01 2.04
CA GLY A 511 9.10 -17.49 0.66
C GLY A 511 8.62 -16.04 0.53
N LEU A 512 8.54 -15.29 1.66
CA LEU A 512 8.17 -13.87 1.63
C LEU A 512 9.28 -13.04 0.98
N ASN A 513 8.89 -11.97 0.29
CA ASN A 513 9.83 -11.06 -0.38
C ASN A 513 10.47 -10.11 0.64
N VAL A 514 11.50 -10.59 1.34
CA VAL A 514 12.24 -9.82 2.35
C VAL A 514 13.29 -8.96 1.67
N LYS A 515 13.19 -7.64 1.81
CA LYS A 515 14.17 -6.66 1.34
C LYS A 515 15.15 -6.30 2.45
N GLY A 516 16.38 -5.91 2.08
CA GLY A 516 17.45 -5.59 3.04
C GLY A 516 18.24 -6.80 3.52
N VAL A 517 17.91 -7.99 3.01
CA VAL A 517 18.66 -9.23 3.17
C VAL A 517 19.26 -9.60 1.81
N LEU A 518 20.55 -9.92 1.80
CA LEU A 518 21.28 -10.34 0.60
C LEU A 518 21.39 -11.86 0.60
N GLN A 519 20.95 -12.50 -0.47
CA GLN A 519 21.09 -13.94 -0.66
C GLN A 519 22.35 -14.22 -1.49
N LYS A 520 23.31 -14.89 -0.88
CA LYS A 520 24.56 -15.38 -1.49
C LYS A 520 24.61 -16.90 -1.28
N GLU A 521 25.73 -17.45 -0.81
CA GLU A 521 25.81 -18.83 -0.32
C GLU A 521 24.94 -19.05 0.93
N GLU A 522 24.75 -17.97 1.72
CA GLU A 522 23.85 -17.87 2.86
C GLU A 522 23.23 -16.47 2.93
N LEU A 523 22.38 -16.19 3.91
CA LEU A 523 21.76 -14.88 4.10
C LEU A 523 22.71 -13.91 4.79
N TYR A 524 22.83 -12.67 4.25
CA TYR A 524 23.62 -11.59 4.82
C TYR A 524 22.76 -10.38 5.14
N VAL A 525 23.17 -9.62 6.16
CA VAL A 525 22.56 -8.34 6.54
C VAL A 525 23.63 -7.27 6.71
N SER A 526 23.25 -6.01 6.51
CA SER A 526 24.14 -4.86 6.68
C SER A 526 24.16 -4.41 8.13
N VAL A 527 25.35 -4.41 8.75
CA VAL A 527 25.57 -4.01 10.14
C VAL A 527 26.46 -2.77 10.19
N VAL A 528 26.10 -1.78 11.01
CA VAL A 528 26.89 -0.57 11.25
C VAL A 528 28.27 -0.96 11.82
N ARG A 529 29.32 -0.42 11.22
CA ARG A 529 30.69 -0.66 11.68
C ARG A 529 30.96 0.16 12.95
N THR A 530 31.05 -0.50 14.11
CA THR A 530 31.49 0.10 15.36
C THR A 530 32.99 -0.18 15.60
N GLU A 531 33.71 0.77 16.22
CA GLU A 531 35.17 0.63 16.44
C GLU A 531 35.53 -0.63 17.24
N HIS A 532 34.72 -1.04 18.18
CA HIS A 532 34.92 -2.28 18.97
C HIS A 532 34.77 -3.59 18.19
N LYS A 533 34.09 -3.61 17.03
CA LYS A 533 34.03 -4.82 16.17
C LYS A 533 35.28 -5.01 15.29
N LYS A 534 36.10 -3.96 15.05
CA LYS A 534 37.41 -4.13 14.37
C LYS A 534 38.31 -5.14 15.08
N GLU A 535 38.36 -5.07 16.38
CA GLU A 535 39.20 -5.95 17.20
C GLU A 535 38.72 -7.42 17.19
N ARG A 536 37.39 -7.64 17.25
CA ARG A 536 36.83 -9.00 17.23
C ARG A 536 36.96 -9.68 15.86
N ILE A 537 36.75 -8.95 14.77
CA ILE A 537 36.88 -9.49 13.41
C ILE A 537 38.39 -9.76 13.08
N LEU A 538 39.27 -8.86 13.50
CA LEU A 538 40.73 -9.08 13.37
C LEU A 538 41.25 -10.21 14.25
N ALA A 539 40.72 -10.38 15.46
CA ALA A 539 41.04 -11.49 16.34
C ALA A 539 40.59 -12.84 15.74
N ARG A 540 39.36 -12.92 15.17
CA ARG A 540 38.86 -14.15 14.51
C ARG A 540 39.61 -14.47 13.21
N LYS A 541 39.99 -13.47 12.38
CA LYS A 541 40.87 -13.70 11.21
C LYS A 541 42.25 -14.19 11.63
N ARG A 542 42.84 -13.68 12.70
CA ARG A 542 44.12 -14.18 13.23
C ARG A 542 44.04 -15.62 13.74
N PHE A 543 42.88 -16.07 14.24
CA PHE A 543 42.69 -17.48 14.66
C PHE A 543 42.47 -18.45 13.49
N ARG A 544 41.87 -18.00 12.35
CA ARG A 544 41.71 -18.86 11.15
C ARG A 544 42.98 -19.05 10.33
N TYR A 545 43.99 -18.17 10.45
CA TYR A 545 45.29 -18.31 9.79
C TYR A 545 46.33 -19.03 10.64
N LYS A 546 45.98 -19.51 11.83
CA LYS A 546 46.84 -20.31 12.70
C LYS A 546 46.40 -21.77 12.88
N LYS A 547 45.46 -22.22 12.08
CA LYS A 547 45.11 -23.61 11.84
C LYS A 547 45.39 -23.89 10.35
#